data_729d13db0bf9cdbe17c72b8fd13d5ccc
#
_entry.id   729d13db0bf9cdbe17c72b8fd13d5ccc
#
_cell.length_a   1.000
_cell.length_b   1.000
_cell.length_c   1.000
_cell.angle_alpha   90.00
_cell.angle_beta   90.00
_cell.angle_gamma   90.00
#
_symmetry.space_group_name_H-M   'P 1'
#
loop_
_entity.id
_entity.type
_entity.pdbx_description
1 polymer ?
#
loop_
_entity_poly.entity_id
_entity_poly.type
_entity_poly.pdbx_seq_one_letter_code
_entity_poly.pdbx_strand_id
1 'polypeptide(L)'
;MLVGCALAPATPARAGGCPPTTVQVGSFSTADYYIAALDTTRSGGFYPGVFNLSYDLVSGALHVDKDINSSTGAVAVNARDAYDVAGLPGGTVVPLTAMLDVNGYMESPGCGGTGCYGVCGAAIVQGAAQVVREVSVGFSGRSDLITTLELPISVTVGTPLVVEFDLYERANAGGDWHGGVADAQIRFTGLPAGASIVSCYGYSGGATPAHSLSWGRLKTIYR
;
A
#
# COMPACT_ATOMS: atom_id res chain seq x y z
N MET A 1 49.38 2.81 2.30
CA MET A 1 48.06 3.44 2.36
C MET A 1 47.22 2.78 1.27
N LEU A 2 46.47 1.70 1.60
CA LEU A 2 45.63 0.96 0.67
C LEU A 2 44.22 1.56 0.73
N VAL A 3 43.82 2.19 -0.37
CA VAL A 3 42.45 2.69 -0.56
C VAL A 3 41.60 1.47 -0.99
N GLY A 4 40.81 0.96 -0.07
CA GLY A 4 39.83 -0.08 -0.37
C GLY A 4 38.66 0.53 -1.14
N CYS A 5 38.56 0.24 -2.44
CA CYS A 5 37.32 0.43 -3.21
C CYS A 5 36.26 -0.52 -2.69
N ALA A 6 35.24 0.01 -1.98
CA ALA A 6 34.03 -0.72 -1.71
C ALA A 6 33.27 -0.88 -3.03
N LEU A 7 33.24 -2.10 -3.56
CA LEU A 7 32.36 -2.47 -4.66
C LEU A 7 30.92 -2.40 -4.16
N ALA A 8 30.14 -1.49 -4.72
CA ALA A 8 28.70 -1.49 -4.55
C ALA A 8 28.14 -2.84 -5.06
N PRO A 9 27.22 -3.50 -4.35
CA PRO A 9 26.63 -4.73 -4.82
C PRO A 9 25.93 -4.48 -6.15
N ALA A 10 26.34 -5.22 -7.19
CA ALA A 10 25.69 -5.18 -8.48
C ALA A 10 24.23 -5.66 -8.30
N THR A 11 23.28 -4.80 -8.61
CA THR A 11 21.87 -5.19 -8.70
C THR A 11 21.74 -6.24 -9.81
N PRO A 12 21.22 -7.44 -9.54
CA PRO A 12 21.06 -8.44 -10.59
C PRO A 12 20.10 -7.92 -11.65
N ALA A 13 20.57 -7.78 -12.88
CA ALA A 13 19.71 -7.48 -14.02
C ALA A 13 18.72 -8.63 -14.20
N ARG A 14 17.43 -8.39 -13.95
CA ARG A 14 16.37 -9.38 -14.10
C ARG A 14 15.94 -9.52 -15.55
N ALA A 15 15.95 -10.76 -16.06
CA ALA A 15 15.37 -11.16 -17.32
C ALA A 15 13.85 -11.38 -17.18
N GLY A 16 13.11 -10.33 -16.84
CA GLY A 16 11.66 -10.31 -16.74
C GLY A 16 11.24 -8.93 -16.23
N GLY A 17 10.31 -8.29 -16.91
CA GLY A 17 9.79 -6.99 -16.47
C GLY A 17 9.16 -7.06 -15.07
N CYS A 18 9.15 -5.95 -14.36
CA CYS A 18 8.43 -5.85 -13.09
C CYS A 18 6.93 -6.13 -13.27
N PRO A 19 6.26 -6.76 -12.30
CA PRO A 19 4.81 -6.93 -12.37
C PRO A 19 4.14 -5.55 -12.41
N PRO A 20 3.10 -5.38 -13.25
CA PRO A 20 2.45 -4.07 -13.37
C PRO A 20 1.74 -3.69 -12.07
N THR A 21 2.01 -2.49 -11.56
CA THR A 21 1.16 -1.81 -10.61
C THR A 21 0.01 -1.18 -11.36
N THR A 22 -1.19 -1.26 -10.83
CA THR A 22 -2.38 -0.72 -11.48
C THR A 22 -3.10 0.27 -10.57
N VAL A 23 -3.72 1.25 -11.16
CA VAL A 23 -4.66 2.14 -10.48
C VAL A 23 -6.03 2.00 -11.11
N GLN A 24 -7.05 2.00 -10.30
CA GLN A 24 -8.44 1.94 -10.72
C GLN A 24 -9.12 3.26 -10.38
N VAL A 25 -9.78 3.84 -11.38
CA VAL A 25 -10.60 5.05 -11.21
C VAL A 25 -11.84 4.89 -12.06
N GLY A 26 -13.02 5.05 -11.50
CA GLY A 26 -14.24 5.00 -12.28
C GLY A 26 -15.44 4.46 -11.51
N SER A 27 -16.53 4.19 -12.25
CA SER A 27 -17.72 3.57 -11.68
C SER A 27 -17.49 2.08 -11.42
N PHE A 28 -18.30 1.45 -10.55
CA PHE A 28 -18.26 0.01 -10.32
C PHE A 28 -18.47 -0.83 -11.59
N SER A 29 -19.14 -0.28 -12.59
CA SER A 29 -19.47 -0.97 -13.83
C SER A 29 -18.48 -0.71 -14.96
N THR A 30 -17.69 0.37 -14.90
CA THR A 30 -16.75 0.81 -15.94
C THR A 30 -15.50 1.37 -15.29
N ALA A 31 -14.78 0.52 -14.56
CA ALA A 31 -13.51 0.91 -13.96
C ALA A 31 -12.43 0.99 -15.04
N ASP A 32 -11.79 2.12 -15.17
CA ASP A 32 -10.61 2.27 -15.99
C ASP A 32 -9.39 1.79 -15.19
N TYR A 33 -8.71 0.80 -15.73
CA TYR A 33 -7.46 0.30 -15.18
C TYR A 33 -6.28 0.91 -15.95
N TYR A 34 -5.39 1.54 -15.23
CA TYR A 34 -4.17 2.10 -15.81
C TYR A 34 -2.95 1.34 -15.30
N ILE A 35 -2.05 0.99 -16.22
CA ILE A 35 -0.70 0.54 -15.85
C ILE A 35 0.08 1.78 -15.43
N ALA A 36 0.61 1.76 -14.23
CA ALA A 36 1.23 2.91 -13.62
C ALA A 36 2.76 2.86 -13.71
N ALA A 37 3.39 4.03 -13.72
CA ALA A 37 4.83 4.20 -13.57
C ALA A 37 5.25 3.94 -12.09
N LEU A 38 6.56 3.99 -11.82
CA LEU A 38 7.16 3.77 -10.49
C LEU A 38 6.61 4.69 -9.40
N ASP A 39 6.34 5.91 -9.78
CA ASP A 39 5.81 6.98 -8.95
C ASP A 39 4.76 7.70 -9.75
N THR A 40 3.59 7.91 -9.18
CA THR A 40 2.53 8.63 -9.85
C THR A 40 1.62 9.33 -8.87
N THR A 41 1.16 10.49 -9.30
CA THR A 41 0.04 11.22 -8.72
C THR A 41 -1.00 11.41 -9.81
N ARG A 42 -2.23 11.05 -9.54
CA ARG A 42 -3.36 11.26 -10.43
C ARG A 42 -4.48 11.94 -9.69
N SER A 43 -4.99 12.99 -10.30
CA SER A 43 -6.18 13.68 -9.85
C SER A 43 -7.09 13.93 -11.04
N GLY A 44 -8.38 14.00 -10.81
CA GLY A 44 -9.36 14.23 -11.85
C GLY A 44 -10.78 14.27 -11.32
N GLY A 45 -11.72 14.38 -12.24
CA GLY A 45 -13.13 14.30 -11.94
C GLY A 45 -13.74 13.15 -12.75
N PHE A 46 -14.61 12.39 -12.13
CA PHE A 46 -15.61 11.60 -12.81
C PHE A 46 -16.96 12.10 -12.35
N TYR A 47 -17.86 12.30 -13.28
CA TYR A 47 -19.14 12.91 -12.97
C TYR A 47 -20.00 12.01 -12.07
N PRO A 48 -20.45 12.55 -10.95
CA PRO A 48 -20.09 13.82 -10.32
C PRO A 48 -19.13 13.59 -9.14
N GLY A 49 -17.84 13.78 -9.27
CA GLY A 49 -16.88 13.66 -8.17
C GLY A 49 -15.46 14.01 -8.57
N VAL A 50 -14.61 14.17 -7.58
CA VAL A 50 -13.19 14.37 -7.74
C VAL A 50 -12.42 13.27 -7.00
N PHE A 51 -11.22 12.98 -7.46
CA PHE A 51 -10.32 12.06 -6.81
C PHE A 51 -8.89 12.58 -6.87
N ASN A 52 -8.10 12.17 -5.89
CA ASN A 52 -6.66 12.27 -5.91
C ASN A 52 -6.08 10.94 -5.43
N LEU A 53 -5.12 10.42 -6.14
CA LEU A 53 -4.38 9.24 -5.74
C LEU A 53 -2.91 9.42 -6.02
N SER A 54 -2.08 8.87 -5.18
CA SER A 54 -0.65 8.79 -5.41
C SER A 54 -0.06 7.51 -4.84
N TYR A 55 1.04 7.08 -5.39
CA TYR A 55 1.85 6.01 -4.83
C TYR A 55 3.31 6.26 -5.18
N ASP A 56 4.18 5.81 -4.29
CA ASP A 56 5.62 5.74 -4.47
C ASP A 56 6.09 4.34 -4.07
N LEU A 57 6.38 3.51 -5.06
CA LEU A 57 6.80 2.13 -4.83
C LEU A 57 8.20 2.02 -4.23
N VAL A 58 9.03 3.06 -4.33
CA VAL A 58 10.37 3.08 -3.74
C VAL A 58 10.29 3.28 -2.24
N SER A 59 9.47 4.19 -1.77
CA SER A 59 9.21 4.40 -0.34
C SER A 59 8.14 3.47 0.23
N GLY A 60 7.28 2.91 -0.62
CA GLY A 60 6.14 2.09 -0.23
C GLY A 60 4.94 2.90 0.25
N ALA A 61 4.86 4.18 -0.10
CA ALA A 61 3.74 5.05 0.28
C ALA A 61 2.58 4.93 -0.73
N LEU A 62 1.35 4.82 -0.23
CA LEU A 62 0.11 4.78 -1.00
C LEU A 62 -0.85 5.83 -0.45
N HIS A 63 -1.60 6.48 -1.35
CA HIS A 63 -2.62 7.46 -1.00
C HIS A 63 -3.82 7.37 -1.94
N VAL A 64 -5.02 7.40 -1.38
CA VAL A 64 -6.26 7.58 -2.10
C VAL A 64 -7.11 8.63 -1.38
N ASP A 65 -7.72 9.50 -2.17
CA ASP A 65 -8.64 10.55 -1.70
C ASP A 65 -9.78 10.64 -2.70
N LYS A 66 -10.99 10.56 -2.22
CA LYS A 66 -12.16 10.52 -3.04
C LYS A 66 -13.27 11.38 -2.45
N ASP A 67 -13.70 12.36 -3.20
CA ASP A 67 -14.90 13.12 -2.96
C ASP A 67 -15.93 12.82 -4.05
N ILE A 68 -17.03 12.23 -3.69
CA ILE A 68 -18.09 11.90 -4.65
C ILE A 68 -19.38 12.61 -4.27
N ASN A 69 -19.84 13.42 -5.19
CA ASN A 69 -21.12 14.07 -5.14
C ASN A 69 -22.09 13.31 -6.06
N SER A 70 -22.95 12.47 -5.49
CA SER A 70 -24.07 11.79 -6.17
C SER A 70 -23.76 10.66 -7.18
N SER A 71 -22.68 9.87 -7.06
CA SER A 71 -22.52 8.71 -7.94
C SER A 71 -21.78 7.53 -7.33
N THR A 72 -21.98 6.40 -7.96
CA THR A 72 -21.23 5.16 -7.73
C THR A 72 -19.83 5.32 -8.30
N GLY A 73 -18.81 5.10 -7.50
CA GLY A 73 -17.43 5.17 -7.98
C GLY A 73 -16.43 4.51 -7.04
N ALA A 74 -15.29 4.17 -7.60
CA ALA A 74 -14.15 3.59 -6.89
C ALA A 74 -12.86 4.28 -7.27
N VAL A 75 -11.97 4.39 -6.31
CA VAL A 75 -10.57 4.79 -6.49
C VAL A 75 -9.72 3.76 -5.78
N ALA A 76 -8.73 3.19 -6.45
CA ALA A 76 -7.84 2.21 -5.86
C ALA A 76 -6.42 2.31 -6.40
N VAL A 77 -5.46 2.03 -5.54
CA VAL A 77 -4.08 1.72 -5.89
C VAL A 77 -3.85 0.24 -5.59
N ASN A 78 -3.46 -0.52 -6.61
CA ASN A 78 -3.04 -1.92 -6.51
C ASN A 78 -1.53 -1.96 -6.73
N ALA A 79 -0.77 -1.73 -5.67
CA ALA A 79 0.69 -1.69 -5.69
C ALA A 79 1.25 -3.11 -5.73
N ARG A 80 1.59 -3.59 -6.92
CA ARG A 80 2.09 -4.94 -7.16
C ARG A 80 3.57 -4.89 -7.50
N ASP A 81 4.40 -5.60 -6.72
CA ASP A 81 5.83 -5.65 -6.93
C ASP A 81 6.39 -7.05 -6.63
N ALA A 82 7.59 -7.31 -7.12
CA ALA A 82 8.32 -8.56 -6.88
C ALA A 82 9.46 -8.30 -5.89
N TYR A 83 9.35 -8.89 -4.72
CA TYR A 83 10.26 -8.70 -3.60
C TYR A 83 11.25 -9.86 -3.47
N ASP A 84 12.50 -9.56 -3.12
CA ASP A 84 13.55 -10.51 -2.83
C ASP A 84 14.29 -10.08 -1.55
N VAL A 85 15.07 -10.99 -1.00
CA VAL A 85 15.95 -10.72 0.15
C VAL A 85 17.39 -10.68 -0.32
N ALA A 86 18.09 -9.60 -0.02
CA ALA A 86 19.52 -9.43 -0.26
C ALA A 86 20.34 -9.63 1.03
N GLY A 87 21.63 -9.88 0.90
CA GLY A 87 22.56 -10.03 2.03
C GLY A 87 22.67 -11.45 2.60
N LEU A 88 21.96 -12.43 2.04
CA LEU A 88 22.01 -13.83 2.43
C LEU A 88 22.38 -14.75 1.24
N PRO A 89 22.86 -16.00 1.49
CA PRO A 89 23.15 -16.96 0.42
C PRO A 89 21.89 -17.30 -0.41
N GLY A 90 22.07 -17.46 -1.72
CA GLY A 90 20.98 -17.87 -2.62
C GLY A 90 20.34 -19.20 -2.18
N GLY A 91 19.02 -19.31 -2.37
CA GLY A 91 18.25 -20.48 -1.95
C GLY A 91 17.86 -20.51 -0.46
N THR A 92 18.34 -19.55 0.36
CA THR A 92 17.90 -19.44 1.76
C THR A 92 16.43 -19.06 1.80
N VAL A 93 15.64 -19.79 2.57
CA VAL A 93 14.22 -19.45 2.82
C VAL A 93 14.12 -18.54 4.03
N VAL A 94 13.55 -17.36 3.85
CA VAL A 94 13.41 -16.34 4.89
C VAL A 94 11.94 -16.13 5.21
N PRO A 95 11.47 -16.49 6.42
CA PRO A 95 10.13 -16.14 6.85
C PRO A 95 10.08 -14.65 7.18
N LEU A 96 9.09 -13.97 6.63
CA LEU A 96 8.86 -12.53 6.78
C LEU A 96 7.39 -12.27 7.09
N THR A 97 7.10 -11.07 7.53
CA THR A 97 5.74 -10.54 7.54
C THR A 97 5.68 -9.31 6.64
N ALA A 98 4.85 -9.37 5.60
CA ALA A 98 4.45 -8.21 4.83
C ALA A 98 3.41 -7.41 5.63
N MET A 99 3.59 -6.11 5.72
CA MET A 99 2.76 -5.22 6.55
C MET A 99 2.28 -4.03 5.73
N LEU A 100 1.05 -3.61 6.01
CA LEU A 100 0.48 -2.39 5.47
C LEU A 100 -0.14 -1.59 6.62
N ASP A 101 0.52 -0.51 7.00
CA ASP A 101 -0.02 0.44 7.98
C ASP A 101 -0.98 1.36 7.27
N VAL A 102 -2.21 1.43 7.76
CA VAL A 102 -3.30 2.20 7.13
C VAL A 102 -3.84 3.21 8.11
N ASN A 103 -4.01 4.43 7.62
CA ASN A 103 -4.70 5.50 8.32
C ASN A 103 -5.66 6.18 7.35
N GLY A 104 -6.94 5.92 7.50
CA GLY A 104 -7.95 6.44 6.60
C GLY A 104 -9.32 6.52 7.23
N TYR A 105 -10.27 7.00 6.46
CA TYR A 105 -11.67 7.06 6.85
C TYR A 105 -12.59 7.13 5.63
N MET A 106 -13.84 6.78 5.85
CA MET A 106 -14.95 7.05 4.95
C MET A 106 -16.01 7.82 5.71
N GLU A 107 -16.60 8.85 5.08
CA GLU A 107 -17.68 9.63 5.69
C GLU A 107 -18.82 9.88 4.71
N SER A 108 -20.00 10.11 5.27
CA SER A 108 -21.20 10.51 4.57
C SER A 108 -21.96 11.54 5.42
N PRO A 109 -22.21 12.76 4.94
CA PRO A 109 -22.99 13.76 5.66
C PRO A 109 -24.49 13.48 5.67
N GLY A 110 -24.93 12.56 4.84
CA GLY A 110 -26.31 12.13 4.74
C GLY A 110 -26.66 11.68 3.32
N CYS A 111 -27.48 10.68 3.22
CA CYS A 111 -27.94 10.13 1.96
C CYS A 111 -29.46 10.00 1.96
N GLY A 112 -30.13 10.58 0.98
CA GLY A 112 -31.61 10.58 0.88
C GLY A 112 -32.24 9.31 0.32
N GLY A 113 -31.43 8.34 -0.11
CA GLY A 113 -31.87 7.13 -0.79
C GLY A 113 -31.63 5.83 -0.02
N THR A 114 -32.29 4.74 -0.43
CA THR A 114 -32.01 3.39 0.05
C THR A 114 -30.83 2.82 -0.72
N GLY A 115 -29.88 2.15 -0.02
CA GLY A 115 -28.74 1.48 -0.65
C GLY A 115 -27.47 2.32 -0.76
N CYS A 116 -27.40 3.46 -0.11
CA CYS A 116 -26.18 4.24 -0.01
C CYS A 116 -25.17 3.58 0.93
N TYR A 117 -23.95 3.41 0.47
CA TYR A 117 -22.84 3.00 1.31
C TYR A 117 -21.51 3.46 0.73
N GLY A 118 -20.57 3.77 1.62
CA GLY A 118 -19.17 4.00 1.29
C GLY A 118 -18.30 2.97 2.00
N VAL A 119 -17.19 2.60 1.39
CA VAL A 119 -16.20 1.66 1.94
C VAL A 119 -14.81 2.25 1.74
N CYS A 120 -14.03 2.31 2.82
CA CYS A 120 -12.59 2.48 2.77
C CYS A 120 -11.95 1.15 3.16
N GLY A 121 -10.99 0.67 2.38
CA GLY A 121 -10.42 -0.63 2.59
C GLY A 121 -8.97 -0.75 2.16
N ALA A 122 -8.31 -1.79 2.69
CA ALA A 122 -6.96 -2.17 2.35
C ALA A 122 -6.79 -3.68 2.35
N ALA A 123 -5.86 -4.18 1.53
CA ALA A 123 -5.54 -5.60 1.48
C ALA A 123 -4.04 -5.83 1.24
N ILE A 124 -3.57 -7.01 1.66
CA ILE A 124 -2.30 -7.60 1.23
C ILE A 124 -2.62 -8.93 0.59
N VAL A 125 -2.13 -9.17 -0.61
CA VAL A 125 -2.39 -10.39 -1.39
C VAL A 125 -1.09 -11.02 -1.86
N GLN A 126 -0.96 -12.33 -1.63
CA GLN A 126 0.16 -13.14 -2.11
C GLN A 126 -0.37 -14.50 -2.59
N GLY A 127 -0.50 -14.68 -3.89
CA GLY A 127 -1.11 -15.88 -4.46
C GLY A 127 -2.56 -16.07 -3.99
N ALA A 128 -2.83 -17.18 -3.31
CA ALA A 128 -4.14 -17.46 -2.70
C ALA A 128 -4.29 -16.92 -1.26
N ALA A 129 -3.19 -16.48 -0.64
CA ALA A 129 -3.22 -15.92 0.70
C ALA A 129 -3.56 -14.43 0.63
N GLN A 130 -4.46 -14.00 1.51
CA GLN A 130 -4.84 -12.60 1.60
C GLN A 130 -5.26 -12.21 3.01
N VAL A 131 -5.07 -10.95 3.34
CA VAL A 131 -5.64 -10.28 4.50
C VAL A 131 -6.30 -8.99 4.03
N VAL A 132 -7.53 -8.76 4.48
CA VAL A 132 -8.34 -7.59 4.09
C VAL A 132 -8.90 -6.94 5.34
N ARG A 133 -8.96 -5.61 5.33
CA ARG A 133 -9.71 -4.80 6.31
C ARG A 133 -10.50 -3.74 5.58
N GLU A 134 -11.74 -3.61 5.98
CA GLU A 134 -12.66 -2.61 5.44
C GLU A 134 -13.43 -1.95 6.60
N VAL A 135 -13.75 -0.69 6.42
CA VAL A 135 -14.76 0.02 7.19
C VAL A 135 -15.81 0.56 6.22
N SER A 136 -17.03 0.63 6.66
CA SER A 136 -18.13 1.12 5.84
C SER A 136 -18.96 2.15 6.57
N VAL A 137 -19.50 3.08 5.80
CA VAL A 137 -20.48 4.07 6.23
C VAL A 137 -21.73 3.89 5.40
N GLY A 138 -22.88 3.84 6.05
CA GLY A 138 -24.18 3.79 5.40
C GLY A 138 -24.75 5.20 5.17
N PHE A 139 -25.93 5.43 5.70
CA PHE A 139 -26.75 6.63 5.50
C PHE A 139 -26.08 7.95 5.90
N SER A 140 -25.40 7.96 7.04
CA SER A 140 -24.67 9.13 7.54
C SER A 140 -23.64 8.69 8.58
N GLY A 141 -22.64 9.54 8.80
CA GLY A 141 -21.60 9.34 9.78
C GLY A 141 -20.21 9.16 9.19
N ARG A 142 -19.28 8.74 10.03
CA ARG A 142 -17.88 8.49 9.67
C ARG A 142 -17.43 7.18 10.29
N SER A 143 -16.60 6.46 9.53
CA SER A 143 -15.90 5.26 9.99
C SER A 143 -14.42 5.38 9.68
N ASP A 144 -13.59 5.24 10.70
CA ASP A 144 -12.13 5.33 10.58
C ASP A 144 -11.53 3.93 10.37
N LEU A 145 -10.60 3.81 9.42
CA LEU A 145 -9.76 2.65 9.17
C LEU A 145 -8.33 2.95 9.65
N ILE A 146 -8.06 2.71 10.92
CA ILE A 146 -6.74 2.86 11.51
C ILE A 146 -6.28 1.48 11.93
N THR A 147 -5.37 0.88 11.17
CA THR A 147 -4.98 -0.53 11.36
C THR A 147 -3.62 -0.83 10.73
N THR A 148 -3.03 -1.93 11.15
CA THR A 148 -1.93 -2.59 10.46
C THR A 148 -2.43 -3.94 9.96
N LEU A 149 -2.33 -4.19 8.67
CA LEU A 149 -2.52 -5.51 8.10
C LEU A 149 -1.19 -6.25 8.15
N GLU A 150 -1.24 -7.56 8.43
CA GLU A 150 -0.06 -8.42 8.51
C GLU A 150 -0.32 -9.71 7.75
N LEU A 151 0.56 -10.04 6.79
CA LEU A 151 0.52 -11.31 6.06
C LEU A 151 1.88 -12.02 6.19
N PRO A 152 1.96 -13.16 6.91
CA PRO A 152 3.14 -13.99 6.93
C PRO A 152 3.44 -14.53 5.52
N ILE A 153 4.69 -14.35 5.07
CA ILE A 153 5.18 -14.80 3.76
C ILE A 153 6.52 -15.52 3.93
N SER A 154 6.94 -16.23 2.90
CA SER A 154 8.28 -16.82 2.84
C SER A 154 8.94 -16.45 1.52
N VAL A 155 10.11 -15.83 1.58
CA VAL A 155 10.88 -15.45 0.40
C VAL A 155 12.10 -16.36 0.29
N THR A 156 12.30 -16.97 -0.87
CA THR A 156 13.54 -17.72 -1.18
C THR A 156 14.51 -16.78 -1.85
N VAL A 157 15.66 -16.55 -1.23
CA VAL A 157 16.71 -15.65 -1.75
C VAL A 157 17.07 -16.00 -3.19
N GLY A 158 16.98 -15.02 -4.09
CA GLY A 158 17.19 -15.19 -5.54
C GLY A 158 15.94 -15.64 -6.31
N THR A 159 14.81 -15.87 -5.63
CA THR A 159 13.53 -16.19 -6.26
C THR A 159 12.48 -15.18 -5.78
N PRO A 160 12.27 -14.09 -6.51
CA PRO A 160 11.38 -13.02 -6.10
C PRO A 160 9.95 -13.48 -5.91
N LEU A 161 9.33 -13.01 -4.85
CA LEU A 161 7.94 -13.23 -4.51
C LEU A 161 7.10 -12.02 -4.89
N VAL A 162 6.04 -12.22 -5.66
CA VAL A 162 5.09 -11.15 -5.98
C VAL A 162 4.12 -10.97 -4.82
N VAL A 163 4.05 -9.74 -4.32
CA VAL A 163 3.06 -9.29 -3.32
C VAL A 163 2.34 -8.07 -3.86
N GLU A 164 1.04 -8.00 -3.63
CA GLU A 164 0.18 -6.89 -3.98
C GLU A 164 -0.35 -6.24 -2.70
N PHE A 165 -0.31 -4.92 -2.66
CA PHE A 165 -0.84 -4.09 -1.58
C PHE A 165 -1.90 -3.17 -2.16
N ASP A 166 -3.12 -3.32 -1.67
CA ASP A 166 -4.27 -2.57 -2.16
C ASP A 166 -4.69 -1.52 -1.15
N LEU A 167 -4.97 -0.33 -1.64
CA LEU A 167 -5.63 0.74 -0.90
C LEU A 167 -6.75 1.29 -1.77
N TYR A 168 -7.97 1.34 -1.25
CA TYR A 168 -9.13 1.70 -2.05
C TYR A 168 -10.24 2.37 -1.27
N GLU A 169 -10.97 3.19 -2.00
CA GLU A 169 -12.25 3.74 -1.59
C GLU A 169 -13.29 3.52 -2.67
N ARG A 170 -14.47 3.12 -2.25
CA ARG A 170 -15.62 2.90 -3.13
C ARG A 170 -16.90 3.36 -2.47
N ALA A 171 -17.79 3.93 -3.25
CA ALA A 171 -19.11 4.30 -2.79
C ALA A 171 -20.17 3.92 -3.81
N ASN A 172 -21.32 3.52 -3.30
CA ASN A 172 -22.55 3.42 -4.05
C ASN A 172 -23.51 4.47 -3.46
N ALA A 173 -23.59 5.60 -4.11
CA ALA A 173 -24.40 6.71 -3.67
C ALA A 173 -25.63 6.83 -4.59
N GLY A 174 -26.79 6.54 -4.08
CA GLY A 174 -28.05 6.77 -4.77
C GLY A 174 -28.45 8.25 -4.84
N GLY A 175 -27.49 9.14 -5.08
CA GLY A 175 -27.75 10.57 -5.25
C GLY A 175 -27.11 11.51 -4.23
N ASP A 176 -26.31 11.00 -3.27
CA ASP A 176 -25.72 11.81 -2.21
C ASP A 176 -24.21 11.55 -2.03
N TRP A 177 -23.59 12.42 -1.28
CA TRP A 177 -22.16 12.52 -1.13
C TRP A 177 -21.55 11.46 -0.18
N HIS A 178 -20.51 10.79 -0.65
CA HIS A 178 -19.64 9.96 0.16
C HIS A 178 -18.19 10.25 -0.22
N GLY A 179 -17.37 10.55 0.73
CA GLY A 179 -15.96 10.84 0.54
C GLY A 179 -15.09 10.17 1.59
N GLY A 180 -13.82 10.08 1.30
CA GLY A 180 -12.86 9.52 2.22
C GLY A 180 -11.44 9.83 1.81
N VAL A 181 -10.53 9.59 2.74
CA VAL A 181 -9.09 9.68 2.52
C VAL A 181 -8.44 8.50 3.20
N ALA A 182 -7.49 7.87 2.53
CA ALA A 182 -6.66 6.85 3.12
C ALA A 182 -5.21 6.97 2.67
N ASP A 183 -4.32 6.86 3.64
CA ASP A 183 -2.89 6.75 3.48
C ASP A 183 -2.44 5.37 3.95
N ALA A 184 -1.46 4.79 3.26
CA ALA A 184 -0.86 3.55 3.71
C ALA A 184 0.65 3.51 3.47
N GLN A 185 1.35 2.71 4.32
CA GLN A 185 2.77 2.51 4.25
C GLN A 185 3.10 1.03 4.24
N ILE A 186 3.77 0.58 3.16
CA ILE A 186 4.28 -0.78 3.02
C ILE A 186 5.52 -0.94 3.90
N ARG A 187 5.57 -2.05 4.65
CA ARG A 187 6.73 -2.46 5.44
C ARG A 187 6.90 -3.97 5.44
N PHE A 188 8.10 -4.42 5.80
CA PHE A 188 8.40 -5.83 6.03
C PHE A 188 9.12 -6.00 7.37
N THR A 189 8.79 -7.05 8.11
CA THR A 189 9.44 -7.41 9.37
C THR A 189 9.90 -8.86 9.37
N GLY A 190 10.75 -9.23 10.32
CA GLY A 190 11.32 -10.57 10.39
C GLY A 190 12.61 -10.77 9.60
N LEU A 191 13.18 -9.71 9.02
CA LEU A 191 14.46 -9.79 8.32
C LEU A 191 15.59 -10.17 9.28
N PRO A 192 16.42 -11.18 8.97
CA PRO A 192 17.64 -11.46 9.70
C PRO A 192 18.62 -10.28 9.72
N ALA A 193 19.49 -10.23 10.71
CA ALA A 193 20.54 -9.22 10.78
C ALA A 193 21.42 -9.24 9.52
N GLY A 194 21.67 -8.07 8.93
CA GLY A 194 22.45 -7.91 7.71
C GLY A 194 21.70 -8.21 6.42
N ALA A 195 20.44 -8.67 6.50
CA ALA A 195 19.57 -8.80 5.34
C ALA A 195 18.76 -7.52 5.08
N SER A 196 18.38 -7.34 3.82
CA SER A 196 17.46 -6.27 3.40
C SER A 196 16.45 -6.83 2.40
N ILE A 197 15.24 -6.26 2.40
CA ILE A 197 14.29 -6.49 1.32
C ILE A 197 14.63 -5.56 0.15
N VAL A 198 14.53 -6.09 -1.05
CA VAL A 198 14.69 -5.32 -2.30
C VAL A 198 13.55 -5.69 -3.23
N SER A 199 13.09 -4.75 -4.03
CA SER A 199 12.04 -5.03 -4.98
C SER A 199 12.43 -4.68 -6.42
N CYS A 200 11.60 -5.13 -7.36
CA CYS A 200 11.77 -4.86 -8.77
C CYS A 200 11.67 -3.35 -9.07
N TYR A 201 10.81 -2.64 -8.38
CA TYR A 201 10.64 -1.19 -8.52
C TYR A 201 11.54 -0.34 -7.61
N GLY A 202 12.43 -0.96 -6.85
CA GLY A 202 13.46 -0.23 -6.09
C GLY A 202 13.10 0.02 -4.62
N TYR A 203 12.01 -0.54 -4.10
CA TYR A 203 11.78 -0.54 -2.66
C TYR A 203 12.97 -1.21 -1.96
N SER A 204 13.49 -0.56 -0.94
CA SER A 204 14.56 -1.09 -0.11
C SER A 204 14.25 -0.86 1.36
N GLY A 205 13.90 -1.93 2.07
CA GLY A 205 13.73 -1.95 3.52
C GLY A 205 14.83 -2.77 4.17
N GLY A 206 15.62 -2.17 5.05
CA GLY A 206 16.53 -2.91 5.93
C GLY A 206 15.78 -3.51 7.11
N ALA A 207 16.42 -4.47 7.81
CA ALA A 207 15.98 -4.84 9.14
C ALA A 207 15.89 -3.55 9.95
N THR A 208 14.69 -3.11 10.26
CA THR A 208 14.53 -2.00 11.20
C THR A 208 15.18 -2.49 12.49
N PRO A 209 16.30 -1.89 12.97
CA PRO A 209 16.82 -2.26 14.27
C PRO A 209 15.63 -2.10 15.21
N ALA A 210 15.34 -3.11 16.02
CA ALA A 210 14.39 -2.96 17.10
C ALA A 210 14.99 -1.92 18.06
N HIS A 211 14.85 -0.65 17.74
CA HIS A 211 15.10 0.42 18.67
C HIS A 211 13.99 0.32 19.70
N SER A 212 14.24 -0.46 20.73
CA SER A 212 13.59 -0.22 22.00
C SER A 212 13.95 1.22 22.39
N LEU A 213 13.11 2.17 21.96
CA LEU A 213 13.14 3.53 22.52
C LEU A 213 12.82 3.35 24.01
N SER A 214 13.87 3.22 24.82
CA SER A 214 13.69 3.27 26.27
C SER A 214 13.05 4.63 26.58
N TRP A 215 12.00 4.64 27.39
CA TRP A 215 11.31 5.86 27.88
C TRP A 215 12.25 6.97 28.35
N GLY A 216 13.50 6.63 28.69
CA GLY A 216 14.55 7.57 29.05
C GLY A 216 15.03 8.48 27.91
N ARG A 217 14.97 8.03 26.66
CA ARG A 217 15.41 8.82 25.49
C ARG A 217 14.31 9.78 24.99
N LEU A 218 13.05 9.45 25.18
CA LEU A 218 11.93 10.35 24.85
C LEU A 218 11.91 11.60 25.73
N LYS A 219 12.35 11.51 26.99
CA LYS A 219 12.41 12.66 27.92
C LYS A 219 13.49 13.68 27.59
N THR A 220 14.52 13.33 26.81
CA THR A 220 15.59 14.24 26.40
C THR A 220 15.26 15.04 25.14
N ILE A 221 14.23 14.70 24.40
CA ILE A 221 13.81 15.40 23.17
C ILE A 221 12.76 16.49 23.48
N TYR A 222 12.12 16.43 24.65
CA TYR A 222 11.05 17.36 25.08
C TYR A 222 11.44 18.19 26.34
N ARG A 223 12.73 18.50 26.51
CA ARG A 223 13.19 19.48 27.51
C ARG A 223 13.83 20.68 26.84
#